data_06a73440f4957d8a653246411d0a0d14
#
_entry.id   06a73440f4957d8a653246411d0a0d14
#
_cell.length_a   1.000
_cell.length_b   1.000
_cell.length_c   1.000
_cell.angle_alpha   90.00
_cell.angle_beta   90.00
_cell.angle_gamma   90.00
#
_symmetry.space_group_name_H-M   'P 1'
#
loop_
_entity.id
_entity.type
_entity.pdbx_description
1 polymer ?
#
loop_
_entity_poly.entity_id
_entity_poly.type
_entity_poly.pdbx_seq_one_letter_code
_entity_poly.pdbx_strand_id
1 'polypeptide(L)'
;MKKEMTTFAAMSLMRYYRKGTVRKINKWLGKQPTDPYMKFKEIEFFSELLTNLQPVRCLEYGSGISTPFFLKLLPDNAQWHSVENLPKWYDIVKAQLTSDRIHLHLVDAKEDPNQEAATDVYANFAEQLEGEFDFILVDGINRENCIDVADKYLAKNGLLVVHDANRVQYHSHIKQFKNWKIIQDFRKTAGGFGLASNDLDLEKLVSWNEHSQAWKADTNISNFFKFKFLIGGGKPFKLEHS
;
A
#
# COMPACT_ATOMS: atom_id res chain seq x y z
N MET A 1 28.96 3.13 -16.78
CA MET A 1 29.00 1.79 -16.17
C MET A 1 27.58 1.22 -16.10
N LYS A 2 27.26 0.12 -16.78
CA LYS A 2 26.02 -0.63 -16.55
C LYS A 2 26.15 -1.28 -15.15
N LYS A 3 25.38 -0.79 -14.19
CA LYS A 3 25.32 -1.42 -12.87
C LYS A 3 24.62 -2.77 -13.06
N GLU A 4 25.32 -3.86 -12.84
CA GLU A 4 24.73 -5.21 -12.94
C GLU A 4 23.60 -5.32 -11.94
N MET A 5 22.53 -5.98 -12.37
CA MET A 5 21.36 -6.23 -11.51
C MET A 5 21.75 -7.26 -10.44
N THR A 6 21.41 -7.00 -9.17
CA THR A 6 21.67 -7.93 -8.09
C THR A 6 20.91 -9.24 -8.28
N THR A 7 21.41 -10.34 -7.70
CA THR A 7 20.74 -11.65 -7.70
C THR A 7 19.34 -11.54 -7.10
N PHE A 8 19.17 -10.76 -6.02
CA PHE A 8 17.87 -10.49 -5.42
C PHE A 8 16.90 -9.86 -6.43
N ALA A 9 17.30 -8.80 -7.10
CA ALA A 9 16.43 -8.11 -8.07
C ALA A 9 16.03 -9.02 -9.24
N ALA A 10 16.95 -9.86 -9.72
CA ALA A 10 16.67 -10.84 -10.79
C ALA A 10 15.67 -11.90 -10.32
N MET A 11 15.86 -12.45 -9.13
CA MET A 11 14.94 -13.45 -8.53
C MET A 11 13.56 -12.86 -8.26
N SER A 12 13.49 -11.62 -7.77
CA SER A 12 12.23 -10.91 -7.54
C SER A 12 11.46 -10.70 -8.84
N LEU A 13 12.13 -10.27 -9.91
CA LEU A 13 11.50 -10.14 -11.23
C LEU A 13 10.93 -11.46 -11.73
N MET A 14 11.69 -12.54 -11.65
CA MET A 14 11.19 -13.88 -12.05
C MET A 14 9.95 -14.27 -11.24
N ARG A 15 9.96 -14.04 -9.91
CA ARG A 15 8.78 -14.27 -9.05
C ARG A 15 7.58 -13.43 -9.48
N TYR A 16 7.78 -12.13 -9.77
CA TYR A 16 6.69 -11.24 -10.19
C TYR A 16 5.98 -11.76 -11.43
N TYR A 17 6.76 -12.11 -12.46
CA TYR A 17 6.18 -12.60 -13.73
C TYR A 17 5.53 -13.97 -13.57
N ARG A 18 6.17 -14.92 -12.87
CA ARG A 18 5.61 -16.24 -12.60
C ARG A 18 4.29 -16.15 -11.85
N LYS A 19 4.25 -15.44 -10.71
CA LYS A 19 3.04 -15.26 -9.91
C LYS A 19 1.97 -14.50 -10.68
N GLY A 20 2.33 -13.48 -11.45
CA GLY A 20 1.41 -12.73 -12.30
C GLY A 20 0.75 -13.61 -13.35
N THR A 21 1.49 -14.54 -13.98
CA THR A 21 0.95 -15.52 -14.93
C THR A 21 0.00 -16.49 -14.23
N VAL A 22 0.38 -17.06 -13.08
CA VAL A 22 -0.46 -17.96 -12.29
C VAL A 22 -1.77 -17.27 -11.88
N ARG A 23 -1.72 -16.01 -11.44
CA ARG A 23 -2.92 -15.22 -11.09
C ARG A 23 -3.86 -15.06 -12.29
N LYS A 24 -3.34 -14.78 -13.49
CA LYS A 24 -4.14 -14.69 -14.72
C LYS A 24 -4.82 -16.03 -15.07
N ILE A 25 -4.08 -17.13 -14.96
CA ILE A 25 -4.61 -18.48 -15.19
C ILE A 25 -5.71 -18.80 -14.17
N ASN A 26 -5.48 -18.55 -12.89
CA ASN A 26 -6.48 -18.78 -11.84
C ASN A 26 -7.75 -17.95 -12.07
N LYS A 27 -7.62 -16.68 -12.45
CA LYS A 27 -8.76 -15.83 -12.82
C LYS A 27 -9.53 -16.40 -14.02
N TRP A 28 -8.83 -16.89 -15.04
CA TRP A 28 -9.46 -17.53 -16.20
C TRP A 28 -10.20 -18.82 -15.81
N LEU A 29 -9.68 -19.57 -14.82
CA LEU A 29 -10.33 -20.75 -14.24
C LEU A 29 -11.43 -20.43 -13.22
N GLY A 30 -11.82 -19.17 -13.05
CA GLY A 30 -12.87 -18.74 -12.12
C GLY A 30 -12.50 -18.84 -10.63
N LYS A 31 -11.21 -19.05 -10.31
CA LYS A 31 -10.75 -19.13 -8.92
C LYS A 31 -10.71 -17.73 -8.28
N GLN A 32 -11.18 -17.65 -7.05
CA GLN A 32 -11.08 -16.40 -6.27
C GLN A 32 -9.60 -16.08 -5.97
N PRO A 33 -9.21 -14.78 -6.01
CA PRO A 33 -7.86 -14.37 -5.64
C PRO A 33 -7.62 -14.60 -4.15
N THR A 34 -6.45 -15.15 -3.84
CA THR A 34 -5.98 -15.35 -2.46
C THR A 34 -4.92 -14.31 -2.05
N ASP A 35 -4.45 -13.53 -3.03
CA ASP A 35 -3.41 -12.51 -2.84
C ASP A 35 -4.03 -11.11 -2.93
N PRO A 36 -3.44 -10.09 -2.27
CA PRO A 36 -3.87 -8.69 -2.38
C PRO A 36 -4.01 -8.21 -3.83
N TYR A 37 -4.93 -7.27 -4.08
CA TYR A 37 -5.08 -6.60 -5.39
C TYR A 37 -3.93 -5.63 -5.71
N MET A 38 -2.72 -6.07 -5.43
CA MET A 38 -1.46 -5.37 -5.68
C MET A 38 -0.60 -6.15 -6.67
N LYS A 39 0.39 -5.50 -7.29
CA LYS A 39 1.44 -6.22 -8.03
C LYS A 39 2.35 -6.98 -7.07
N PHE A 40 2.93 -8.09 -7.53
CA PHE A 40 3.78 -8.93 -6.66
C PHE A 40 5.01 -8.19 -6.14
N LYS A 41 5.54 -7.22 -6.87
CA LYS A 41 6.61 -6.34 -6.38
C LYS A 41 6.17 -5.48 -5.19
N GLU A 42 4.91 -5.03 -5.19
CA GLU A 42 4.32 -4.26 -4.09
C GLU A 42 4.07 -5.17 -2.88
N ILE A 43 3.55 -6.38 -3.11
CA ILE A 43 3.36 -7.38 -2.06
C ILE A 43 4.69 -7.76 -1.41
N GLU A 44 5.75 -7.99 -2.20
CA GLU A 44 7.08 -8.35 -1.68
C GLU A 44 7.68 -7.21 -0.83
N PHE A 45 7.63 -5.98 -1.35
CA PHE A 45 8.09 -4.79 -0.65
C PHE A 45 7.33 -4.59 0.67
N PHE A 46 6.01 -4.65 0.62
CA PHE A 46 5.14 -4.43 1.77
C PHE A 46 5.28 -5.54 2.82
N SER A 47 5.52 -6.78 2.36
CA SER A 47 5.77 -7.90 3.27
C SER A 47 7.10 -7.73 4.03
N GLU A 48 8.18 -7.32 3.36
CA GLU A 48 9.46 -7.03 4.01
C GLU A 48 9.32 -5.88 5.01
N LEU A 49 8.64 -4.81 4.60
CA LEU A 49 8.38 -3.64 5.44
C LEU A 49 7.67 -4.03 6.74
N LEU A 50 6.56 -4.77 6.66
CA LEU A 50 5.80 -5.20 7.83
C LEU A 50 6.57 -6.20 8.70
N THR A 51 7.34 -7.10 8.08
CA THR A 51 8.20 -8.05 8.79
C THR A 51 9.29 -7.35 9.59
N ASN A 52 9.84 -6.25 9.09
CA ASN A 52 10.88 -5.50 9.79
C ASN A 52 10.31 -4.51 10.81
N LEU A 53 9.16 -3.90 10.51
CA LEU A 53 8.48 -2.95 11.41
C LEU A 53 7.84 -3.65 12.62
N GLN A 54 7.24 -4.84 12.42
CA GLN A 54 6.50 -5.62 13.42
C GLN A 54 5.46 -4.80 14.20
N PRO A 55 4.55 -4.09 13.54
CA PRO A 55 3.58 -3.24 14.22
C PRO A 55 2.58 -4.10 15.00
N VAL A 56 2.16 -3.59 16.16
CA VAL A 56 1.19 -4.26 17.04
C VAL A 56 -0.20 -3.64 16.89
N ARG A 57 -0.28 -2.35 16.64
CA ARG A 57 -1.54 -1.64 16.46
C ARG A 57 -1.59 -0.98 15.09
N CYS A 58 -2.48 -1.49 14.22
CA CYS A 58 -2.57 -1.08 12.83
C CYS A 58 -3.93 -0.45 12.53
N LEU A 59 -3.92 0.60 11.69
CA LEU A 59 -5.11 1.21 11.10
C LEU A 59 -5.01 1.13 9.58
N GLU A 60 -6.09 0.77 8.91
CA GLU A 60 -6.21 0.74 7.45
C GLU A 60 -7.45 1.51 7.02
N TYR A 61 -7.28 2.46 6.13
CA TYR A 61 -8.35 3.10 5.40
C TYR A 61 -8.52 2.41 4.04
N GLY A 62 -9.65 1.72 3.84
CA GLY A 62 -9.94 0.88 2.68
C GLY A 62 -9.61 -0.59 2.93
N SER A 63 -10.62 -1.37 3.26
CA SER A 63 -10.46 -2.79 3.54
C SER A 63 -10.27 -3.64 2.28
N GLY A 64 -9.64 -4.81 2.43
CA GLY A 64 -9.46 -5.73 1.32
C GLY A 64 -8.95 -7.11 1.71
N ILE A 65 -8.65 -7.92 0.69
CA ILE A 65 -7.96 -9.21 0.87
C ILE A 65 -6.53 -8.99 1.40
N SER A 66 -5.99 -7.78 1.26
CA SER A 66 -4.71 -7.34 1.84
C SER A 66 -4.69 -7.47 3.35
N THR A 67 -5.78 -7.11 4.03
CA THR A 67 -5.89 -7.10 5.48
C THR A 67 -5.58 -8.47 6.11
N PRO A 68 -6.32 -9.57 5.82
CA PRO A 68 -6.00 -10.88 6.38
C PRO A 68 -4.69 -11.48 5.84
N PHE A 69 -4.23 -11.03 4.67
CA PHE A 69 -2.97 -11.48 4.11
C PHE A 69 -1.77 -10.93 4.90
N PHE A 70 -1.73 -9.63 5.14
CA PHE A 70 -0.62 -8.98 5.83
C PHE A 70 -0.63 -9.20 7.33
N LEU A 71 -1.80 -9.37 7.95
CA LEU A 71 -1.87 -9.71 9.38
C LEU A 71 -1.08 -10.96 9.77
N LYS A 72 -0.95 -11.93 8.84
CA LYS A 72 -0.18 -13.17 9.06
C LYS A 72 1.33 -12.94 9.24
N LEU A 73 1.83 -11.76 8.87
CA LEU A 73 3.25 -11.39 8.99
C LEU A 73 3.55 -10.68 10.31
N LEU A 74 2.52 -10.33 11.07
CA LEU A 74 2.61 -9.52 12.28
C LEU A 74 2.64 -10.39 13.54
N PRO A 75 3.11 -9.84 14.68
CA PRO A 75 3.05 -10.52 15.97
C PRO A 75 1.66 -11.05 16.31
N ASP A 76 1.57 -12.11 17.11
CA ASP A 76 0.29 -12.74 17.46
C ASP A 76 -0.65 -11.82 18.24
N ASN A 77 -0.11 -10.84 18.96
CA ASN A 77 -0.86 -9.81 19.68
C ASN A 77 -1.23 -8.59 18.83
N ALA A 78 -0.86 -8.56 17.55
CA ALA A 78 -1.19 -7.44 16.68
C ALA A 78 -2.71 -7.32 16.46
N GLN A 79 -3.21 -6.08 16.51
CA GLN A 79 -4.59 -5.72 16.24
C GLN A 79 -4.67 -4.85 14.99
N TRP A 80 -5.58 -5.15 14.08
CA TRP A 80 -5.75 -4.45 12.81
C TRP A 80 -7.15 -3.88 12.71
N HIS A 81 -7.27 -2.56 12.79
CA HIS A 81 -8.51 -1.83 12.54
C HIS A 81 -8.58 -1.46 11.06
N SER A 82 -9.62 -1.86 10.36
CA SER A 82 -9.82 -1.56 8.94
C SER A 82 -11.13 -0.84 8.73
N VAL A 83 -11.10 0.31 8.06
CA VAL A 83 -12.24 1.19 7.82
C VAL A 83 -12.67 1.08 6.37
N GLU A 84 -13.93 0.73 6.13
CA GLU A 84 -14.51 0.56 4.81
C GLU A 84 -15.72 1.48 4.62
N ASN A 85 -15.86 2.07 3.45
CA ASN A 85 -16.98 2.99 3.15
C ASN A 85 -18.08 2.36 2.31
N LEU A 86 -17.80 1.27 1.58
CA LEU A 86 -18.76 0.62 0.69
C LEU A 86 -19.41 -0.58 1.38
N PRO A 87 -20.74 -0.54 1.75
CA PRO A 87 -21.40 -1.62 2.46
C PRO A 87 -21.28 -2.98 1.78
N LYS A 88 -21.43 -3.01 0.44
CA LYS A 88 -21.30 -4.25 -0.33
C LYS A 88 -19.88 -4.85 -0.25
N TRP A 89 -18.84 -4.01 -0.24
CA TRP A 89 -17.47 -4.46 -0.15
C TRP A 89 -17.13 -4.87 1.29
N TYR A 90 -17.64 -4.13 2.27
CA TYR A 90 -17.56 -4.50 3.67
C TYR A 90 -18.09 -5.92 3.92
N ASP A 91 -19.29 -6.27 3.39
CA ASP A 91 -19.85 -7.60 3.55
C ASP A 91 -19.00 -8.68 2.89
N ILE A 92 -18.42 -8.40 1.71
CA ILE A 92 -17.51 -9.33 1.01
C ILE A 92 -16.25 -9.59 1.83
N VAL A 93 -15.65 -8.55 2.39
CA VAL A 93 -14.44 -8.68 3.21
C VAL A 93 -14.77 -9.39 4.51
N LYS A 94 -15.83 -8.97 5.20
CA LYS A 94 -16.30 -9.56 6.47
C LYS A 94 -16.51 -11.06 6.36
N ALA A 95 -17.10 -11.54 5.26
CA ALA A 95 -17.32 -12.97 5.01
C ALA A 95 -16.01 -13.78 4.86
N GLN A 96 -14.87 -13.13 4.62
CA GLN A 96 -13.56 -13.77 4.45
C GLN A 96 -12.68 -13.66 5.70
N LEU A 97 -13.09 -12.87 6.70
CA LEU A 97 -12.35 -12.73 7.94
C LEU A 97 -12.53 -13.94 8.84
N THR A 98 -11.41 -14.51 9.26
CA THR A 98 -11.36 -15.68 10.16
C THR A 98 -10.58 -15.37 11.44
N SER A 99 -10.05 -14.16 11.60
CA SER A 99 -9.24 -13.74 12.75
C SER A 99 -9.98 -12.71 13.58
N ASP A 100 -10.00 -12.89 14.88
CA ASP A 100 -10.50 -11.95 15.88
C ASP A 100 -9.59 -10.72 16.07
N ARG A 101 -8.39 -10.76 15.50
CA ARG A 101 -7.43 -9.64 15.48
C ARG A 101 -7.76 -8.57 14.44
N ILE A 102 -8.77 -8.78 13.58
CA ILE A 102 -9.21 -7.80 12.58
C ILE A 102 -10.55 -7.21 13.03
N HIS A 103 -10.54 -5.90 13.22
CA HIS A 103 -11.71 -5.10 13.56
C HIS A 103 -12.14 -4.32 12.33
N LEU A 104 -13.16 -4.81 11.63
CA LEU A 104 -13.70 -4.18 10.42
C LEU A 104 -14.81 -3.19 10.80
N HIS A 105 -14.65 -1.94 10.37
CA HIS A 105 -15.56 -0.83 10.63
C HIS A 105 -16.20 -0.34 9.34
N LEU A 106 -17.53 -0.23 9.32
CA LEU A 106 -18.26 0.38 8.21
C LEU A 106 -18.54 1.85 8.54
N VAL A 107 -18.00 2.73 7.71
CA VAL A 107 -18.28 4.17 7.74
C VAL A 107 -18.97 4.53 6.43
N ASP A 108 -20.28 4.77 6.47
CA ASP A 108 -21.07 5.13 5.29
C ASP A 108 -20.73 6.56 4.85
N ALA A 109 -19.54 6.71 4.27
CA ALA A 109 -19.07 7.93 3.65
C ALA A 109 -19.29 7.79 2.15
N LYS A 110 -20.31 8.44 1.63
CA LYS A 110 -20.54 8.51 0.18
C LYS A 110 -19.44 9.35 -0.45
N GLU A 111 -18.83 8.87 -1.54
CA GLU A 111 -18.05 9.70 -2.44
C GLU A 111 -18.97 10.66 -3.20
N ASP A 112 -19.56 11.61 -2.49
CA ASP A 112 -20.27 12.72 -3.11
C ASP A 112 -19.35 13.94 -2.99
N PRO A 113 -18.84 14.48 -4.12
CA PRO A 113 -17.99 15.66 -4.12
C PRO A 113 -18.68 16.90 -3.50
N ASN A 114 -20.00 16.84 -3.24
CA ASN A 114 -20.74 17.88 -2.55
C ASN A 114 -21.00 17.55 -1.05
N GLN A 115 -20.48 16.45 -0.53
CA GLN A 115 -20.64 16.03 0.87
C GLN A 115 -19.27 15.96 1.58
N GLU A 116 -18.60 17.10 1.74
CA GLU A 116 -17.34 17.23 2.51
C GLU A 116 -17.46 16.58 3.91
N ALA A 117 -18.58 16.77 4.59
CA ALA A 117 -18.79 16.26 5.94
C ALA A 117 -18.74 14.72 6.05
N ALA A 118 -19.21 13.98 5.05
CA ALA A 118 -19.20 12.50 5.10
C ALA A 118 -17.76 11.94 4.87
N THR A 119 -16.93 12.63 4.10
CA THR A 119 -15.54 12.27 3.89
C THR A 119 -14.67 12.60 5.09
N ASP A 120 -15.00 13.65 5.84
CA ASP A 120 -14.31 14.01 7.09
C ASP A 120 -14.55 12.97 8.18
N VAL A 121 -15.76 12.43 8.30
CA VAL A 121 -16.08 11.33 9.25
C VAL A 121 -15.24 10.09 8.94
N TYR A 122 -15.01 9.78 7.65
CA TYR A 122 -14.18 8.65 7.25
C TYR A 122 -12.71 8.87 7.65
N ALA A 123 -12.12 10.01 7.30
CA ALA A 123 -10.74 10.31 7.61
C ALA A 123 -10.48 10.39 9.13
N ASN A 124 -11.41 11.00 9.88
CA ASN A 124 -11.29 11.16 11.34
C ASN A 124 -11.83 9.96 12.13
N PHE A 125 -12.16 8.82 11.49
CA PHE A 125 -12.68 7.64 12.20
C PHE A 125 -11.75 7.17 13.33
N ALA A 126 -10.44 7.37 13.19
CA ALA A 126 -9.46 7.04 14.22
C ALA A 126 -9.72 7.72 15.57
N GLU A 127 -10.46 8.84 15.62
CA GLU A 127 -10.87 9.52 16.87
C GLU A 127 -11.78 8.63 17.75
N GLN A 128 -12.46 7.68 17.15
CA GLN A 128 -13.33 6.72 17.86
C GLN A 128 -12.54 5.51 18.41
N LEU A 129 -11.27 5.40 18.05
CA LEU A 129 -10.38 4.32 18.46
C LEU A 129 -9.34 4.91 19.43
N GLU A 130 -9.36 4.45 20.68
CA GLU A 130 -8.42 4.92 21.69
C GLU A 130 -6.96 4.57 21.33
N GLY A 131 -6.04 5.50 21.61
CA GLY A 131 -4.59 5.31 21.47
C GLY A 131 -4.05 5.56 20.06
N GLU A 132 -2.74 5.46 19.93
CA GLU A 132 -1.98 5.69 18.70
C GLU A 132 -1.74 4.39 17.93
N PHE A 133 -1.32 4.50 16.65
CA PHE A 133 -1.06 3.37 15.77
C PHE A 133 0.41 3.30 15.38
N ASP A 134 1.00 2.10 15.47
CA ASP A 134 2.35 1.83 14.98
C ASP A 134 2.41 1.85 13.44
N PHE A 135 1.26 1.63 12.81
CA PHE A 135 1.16 1.52 11.37
C PHE A 135 -0.21 2.03 10.87
N ILE A 136 -0.17 2.93 9.89
CA ILE A 136 -1.38 3.44 9.22
C ILE A 136 -1.24 3.18 7.72
N LEU A 137 -2.20 2.48 7.11
CA LEU A 137 -2.30 2.26 5.67
C LEU A 137 -3.45 3.07 5.09
N VAL A 138 -3.15 3.90 4.08
CA VAL A 138 -4.15 4.66 3.33
C VAL A 138 -4.28 4.09 1.92
N ASP A 139 -5.37 3.33 1.69
CA ASP A 139 -5.72 2.69 0.41
C ASP A 139 -7.21 2.82 0.04
N GLY A 140 -7.97 3.58 0.82
CA GLY A 140 -9.41 3.81 0.64
C GLY A 140 -9.75 5.06 -0.18
N ILE A 141 -10.82 5.73 0.22
CA ILE A 141 -11.28 7.02 -0.31
C ILE A 141 -10.65 8.19 0.46
N ASN A 142 -10.84 9.41 -0.02
CA ASN A 142 -10.44 10.66 0.65
C ASN A 142 -9.00 10.63 1.20
N ARG A 143 -8.07 10.08 0.41
CA ARG A 143 -6.71 9.75 0.86
C ARG A 143 -5.93 10.96 1.32
N GLU A 144 -6.12 12.13 0.69
CA GLU A 144 -5.48 13.38 1.07
C GLU A 144 -5.79 13.71 2.54
N ASN A 145 -7.07 13.74 2.91
CA ASN A 145 -7.48 14.02 4.30
C ASN A 145 -7.03 12.90 5.26
N CYS A 146 -7.08 11.61 4.82
CA CYS A 146 -6.56 10.52 5.65
C CYS A 146 -5.06 10.66 5.94
N ILE A 147 -4.27 11.17 4.99
CA ILE A 147 -2.84 11.44 5.18
C ILE A 147 -2.65 12.61 6.16
N ASP A 148 -3.42 13.69 5.99
CA ASP A 148 -3.29 14.91 6.81
C ASP A 148 -3.64 14.66 8.28
N VAL A 149 -4.63 13.80 8.55
CA VAL A 149 -5.01 13.47 9.93
C VAL A 149 -4.14 12.37 10.54
N ALA A 150 -3.42 11.58 9.71
CA ALA A 150 -2.64 10.44 10.19
C ALA A 150 -1.60 10.82 11.24
N ASP A 151 -0.98 11.99 11.13
CA ASP A 151 0.02 12.48 12.09
C ASP A 151 -0.51 12.54 13.53
N LYS A 152 -1.81 12.82 13.72
CA LYS A 152 -2.44 12.90 15.04
C LYS A 152 -2.54 11.54 15.73
N TYR A 153 -2.55 10.46 14.95
CA TYR A 153 -2.83 9.11 15.42
C TYR A 153 -1.62 8.19 15.30
N LEU A 154 -0.54 8.68 14.68
CA LEU A 154 0.67 7.89 14.49
C LEU A 154 1.50 7.87 15.78
N ALA A 155 1.80 6.67 16.28
CA ALA A 155 2.65 6.49 17.45
C ALA A 155 4.08 6.99 17.20
N LYS A 156 4.82 7.22 18.25
CA LYS A 156 6.26 7.46 18.13
C LYS A 156 6.92 6.28 17.41
N ASN A 157 7.73 6.56 16.39
CA ASN A 157 8.28 5.58 15.46
C ASN A 157 7.21 4.81 14.65
N GLY A 158 5.99 5.32 14.56
CA GLY A 158 4.97 4.79 13.69
C GLY A 158 5.23 5.11 12.22
N LEU A 159 4.62 4.33 11.33
CA LEU A 159 4.76 4.44 9.89
C LEU A 159 3.41 4.64 9.21
N LEU A 160 3.30 5.72 8.44
CA LEU A 160 2.23 5.91 7.46
C LEU A 160 2.65 5.33 6.12
N VAL A 161 1.78 4.54 5.49
CA VAL A 161 1.94 4.06 4.12
C VAL A 161 0.73 4.46 3.28
N VAL A 162 0.99 5.06 2.12
CA VAL A 162 -0.02 5.48 1.15
C VAL A 162 0.14 4.64 -0.11
N HIS A 163 -0.87 3.86 -0.47
CA HIS A 163 -0.89 3.09 -1.72
C HIS A 163 -1.32 3.98 -2.90
N ASP A 164 -0.95 3.58 -4.12
CA ASP A 164 -1.17 4.34 -5.35
C ASP A 164 -0.48 5.71 -5.41
N ALA A 165 0.69 5.84 -4.80
CA ALA A 165 1.46 7.09 -4.78
C ALA A 165 2.02 7.53 -6.16
N ASN A 166 1.67 6.83 -7.25
CA ASN A 166 1.79 7.36 -8.60
C ASN A 166 0.89 8.59 -8.83
N ARG A 167 -0.12 8.79 -7.99
CA ARG A 167 -1.01 9.97 -7.98
C ARG A 167 -0.28 11.12 -7.28
N VAL A 168 0.12 12.11 -8.07
CA VAL A 168 0.96 13.22 -7.59
C VAL A 168 0.29 14.14 -6.57
N GLN A 169 -1.04 14.15 -6.52
CA GLN A 169 -1.80 14.92 -5.53
C GLN A 169 -1.50 14.49 -4.09
N TYR A 170 -1.12 13.25 -3.84
CA TYR A 170 -0.74 12.79 -2.50
C TYR A 170 0.62 13.28 -2.04
N HIS A 171 1.50 13.71 -2.97
CA HIS A 171 2.90 13.98 -2.65
C HIS A 171 3.08 15.15 -1.69
N SER A 172 2.30 16.24 -1.82
CA SER A 172 2.38 17.37 -0.91
C SER A 172 2.02 17.00 0.52
N HIS A 173 1.01 16.13 0.69
CA HIS A 173 0.55 15.63 1.98
C HIS A 173 1.59 14.68 2.63
N ILE A 174 2.19 13.78 1.84
CA ILE A 174 3.26 12.89 2.32
C ILE A 174 4.51 13.68 2.74
N LYS A 175 4.86 14.74 1.99
CA LYS A 175 6.05 15.57 2.23
C LYS A 175 5.95 16.51 3.43
N GLN A 176 4.82 16.55 4.11
CA GLN A 176 4.66 17.28 5.37
C GLN A 176 5.37 16.57 6.53
N PHE A 177 5.56 15.26 6.44
CA PHE A 177 6.29 14.47 7.44
C PHE A 177 7.79 14.71 7.34
N LYS A 178 8.49 14.58 8.46
CA LYS A 178 9.94 14.80 8.53
C LYS A 178 10.75 13.83 7.66
N ASN A 179 10.39 12.56 7.74
CA ASN A 179 11.02 11.48 6.96
C ASN A 179 9.98 10.92 5.99
N TRP A 180 10.25 10.98 4.71
CA TRP A 180 9.34 10.45 3.70
C TRP A 180 10.08 9.84 2.52
N LYS A 181 9.42 8.87 1.86
CA LYS A 181 9.85 8.28 0.60
C LYS A 181 8.66 8.07 -0.31
N ILE A 182 8.82 8.33 -1.60
CA ILE A 182 7.80 8.12 -2.62
C ILE A 182 8.38 7.28 -3.73
N ILE A 183 7.79 6.11 -3.96
CA ILE A 183 8.15 5.17 -5.02
C ILE A 183 7.09 5.25 -6.11
N GLN A 184 7.51 5.55 -7.32
CA GLN A 184 6.65 5.59 -8.50
C GLN A 184 7.13 4.59 -9.55
N ASP A 185 6.20 4.02 -10.31
CA ASP A 185 6.50 3.11 -11.41
C ASP A 185 5.85 3.56 -12.74
N PHE A 186 5.90 2.70 -13.75
CA PHE A 186 5.41 2.99 -15.10
C PHE A 186 3.91 3.25 -15.22
N ARG A 187 3.11 2.98 -14.19
CA ARG A 187 1.64 3.18 -14.20
C ARG A 187 1.31 4.67 -14.07
N LYS A 188 0.14 5.09 -14.58
CA LYS A 188 -0.23 6.51 -14.56
C LYS A 188 -0.70 6.95 -13.18
N THR A 189 -1.67 6.24 -12.61
CA THR A 189 -2.37 6.60 -11.38
C THR A 189 -2.38 5.49 -10.33
N ALA A 190 -2.47 4.24 -10.75
CA ALA A 190 -2.41 3.10 -9.82
C ALA A 190 -0.96 2.75 -9.47
N GLY A 191 -0.74 2.24 -8.26
CA GLY A 191 0.52 1.72 -7.78
C GLY A 191 1.51 2.75 -7.27
N GLY A 192 2.67 2.25 -6.85
CA GLY A 192 3.63 3.02 -6.08
C GLY A 192 3.23 3.12 -4.61
N PHE A 193 4.19 3.52 -3.77
CA PHE A 193 3.99 3.75 -2.35
C PHE A 193 4.54 5.11 -1.93
N GLY A 194 3.81 5.78 -1.04
CA GLY A 194 4.34 6.82 -0.17
C GLY A 194 4.56 6.25 1.23
N LEU A 195 5.71 6.52 1.82
CA LEU A 195 6.01 6.19 3.20
C LEU A 195 6.32 7.50 3.93
N ALA A 196 5.82 7.64 5.16
CA ALA A 196 6.07 8.83 5.96
C ALA A 196 6.11 8.51 7.46
N SER A 197 6.98 9.21 8.17
CA SER A 197 7.11 9.16 9.63
C SER A 197 7.82 10.42 10.12
N ASN A 198 7.57 10.82 11.37
CA ASN A 198 8.32 11.90 11.98
C ASN A 198 9.58 11.44 12.74
N ASP A 199 9.61 10.19 13.20
CA ASP A 199 10.67 9.70 14.07
C ASP A 199 11.43 8.50 13.49
N LEU A 200 10.78 7.68 12.64
CA LEU A 200 11.33 6.42 12.16
C LEU A 200 12.36 6.64 11.04
N ASP A 201 13.49 5.95 11.12
CA ASP A 201 14.47 5.89 10.04
C ASP A 201 14.02 4.95 8.93
N LEU A 202 13.48 5.52 7.87
CA LEU A 202 12.93 4.77 6.73
C LEU A 202 13.99 3.98 5.95
N GLU A 203 15.29 4.33 6.09
CA GLU A 203 16.38 3.62 5.39
C GLU A 203 16.54 2.18 5.88
N LYS A 204 16.14 1.91 7.11
CA LYS A 204 16.31 0.59 7.75
C LYS A 204 15.13 -0.37 7.54
N LEU A 205 14.03 0.11 6.94
CA LEU A 205 12.80 -0.67 6.86
C LEU A 205 12.83 -1.78 5.81
N VAL A 206 13.53 -1.54 4.71
CA VAL A 206 13.60 -2.50 3.60
C VAL A 206 14.96 -2.43 2.90
N SER A 207 15.25 -3.45 2.12
CA SER A 207 16.43 -3.51 1.22
C SER A 207 16.26 -2.57 0.03
N TRP A 208 16.32 -1.24 0.25
CA TRP A 208 16.01 -0.20 -0.73
C TRP A 208 16.72 -0.35 -2.05
N ASN A 209 18.01 -0.71 -2.03
CA ASN A 209 18.79 -0.85 -3.26
C ASN A 209 18.25 -2.01 -4.13
N GLU A 210 17.96 -3.13 -3.51
CA GLU A 210 17.45 -4.34 -4.17
C GLU A 210 16.06 -4.11 -4.75
N HIS A 211 15.15 -3.55 -3.96
CA HIS A 211 13.80 -3.22 -4.43
C HIS A 211 13.84 -2.19 -5.55
N SER A 212 14.63 -1.12 -5.40
CA SER A 212 14.76 -0.09 -6.43
C SER A 212 15.27 -0.66 -7.76
N GLN A 213 16.24 -1.59 -7.72
CA GLN A 213 16.74 -2.26 -8.93
C GLN A 213 15.64 -3.14 -9.57
N ALA A 214 14.92 -3.95 -8.78
CA ALA A 214 13.84 -4.81 -9.27
C ALA A 214 12.69 -3.98 -9.86
N TRP A 215 12.27 -2.92 -9.20
CA TRP A 215 11.19 -2.05 -9.66
C TRP A 215 11.57 -1.27 -10.90
N LYS A 216 12.81 -0.78 -10.98
CA LYS A 216 13.34 -0.10 -12.17
C LYS A 216 13.39 -1.04 -13.36
N ALA A 217 13.85 -2.28 -13.17
CA ALA A 217 13.90 -3.28 -14.22
C ALA A 217 12.49 -3.67 -14.69
N ASP A 218 11.53 -3.91 -13.78
CA ASP A 218 10.11 -4.15 -14.13
C ASP A 218 9.51 -2.97 -14.91
N THR A 219 9.83 -1.74 -14.51
CA THR A 219 9.37 -0.53 -15.18
C THR A 219 9.92 -0.45 -16.61
N ASN A 220 11.21 -0.69 -16.79
CA ASN A 220 11.86 -0.67 -18.11
C ASN A 220 11.28 -1.74 -19.05
N ILE A 221 11.11 -2.97 -18.55
CA ILE A 221 10.51 -4.08 -19.31
C ILE A 221 9.06 -3.73 -19.69
N SER A 222 8.27 -3.23 -18.74
CA SER A 222 6.87 -2.87 -18.98
C SER A 222 6.73 -1.71 -19.98
N ASN A 223 7.60 -0.71 -19.89
CA ASN A 223 7.63 0.41 -20.85
C ASN A 223 8.09 -0.04 -22.25
N PHE A 224 9.06 -0.94 -22.35
CA PHE A 224 9.50 -1.50 -23.62
C PHE A 224 8.34 -2.21 -24.33
N PHE A 225 7.57 -3.06 -23.63
CA PHE A 225 6.41 -3.71 -24.22
C PHE A 225 5.30 -2.74 -24.59
N LYS A 226 5.02 -1.72 -23.76
CA LYS A 226 4.04 -0.68 -24.08
C LYS A 226 4.43 0.13 -25.31
N PHE A 227 5.69 0.55 -25.41
CA PHE A 227 6.21 1.30 -26.56
C PHE A 227 6.12 0.47 -27.84
N LYS A 228 6.42 -0.84 -27.77
CA LYS A 228 6.44 -1.72 -28.94
C LYS A 228 5.05 -2.13 -29.42
N PHE A 229 4.06 -2.25 -28.52
CA PHE A 229 2.74 -2.83 -28.81
C PHE A 229 1.56 -1.89 -28.56
N LEU A 230 1.76 -0.79 -27.84
CA LEU A 230 0.71 0.16 -27.50
C LEU A 230 1.25 1.58 -27.63
N ILE A 231 0.60 2.41 -28.42
CA ILE A 231 0.96 3.83 -28.57
C ILE A 231 0.72 4.54 -27.24
N GLY A 232 1.78 4.91 -26.54
CA GLY A 232 1.77 5.66 -25.29
C GLY A 232 2.78 5.15 -24.26
N GLY A 233 3.89 5.86 -24.08
CA GLY A 233 4.92 5.55 -23.10
C GLY A 233 4.39 5.55 -21.65
N GLY A 234 4.87 4.63 -20.83
CA GLY A 234 4.65 4.67 -19.38
C GLY A 234 5.63 5.64 -18.70
N LYS A 235 5.37 5.95 -17.43
CA LYS A 235 6.27 6.78 -16.63
C LYS A 235 7.59 6.04 -16.32
N PRO A 236 8.71 6.75 -16.13
CA PRO A 236 9.94 6.14 -15.61
C PRO A 236 9.75 5.73 -14.13
N PHE A 237 10.60 4.83 -13.67
CA PHE A 237 10.75 4.57 -12.25
C PHE A 237 11.35 5.80 -11.56
N LYS A 238 10.78 6.19 -10.41
CA LYS A 238 11.26 7.30 -9.60
C LYS A 238 11.21 6.92 -8.13
N LEU A 239 12.26 7.24 -7.40
CA LEU A 239 12.33 7.19 -5.94
C LEU A 239 12.71 8.58 -5.47
N GLU A 240 11.82 9.21 -4.71
CA GLU A 240 12.05 10.50 -4.04
C GLU A 240 12.12 10.27 -2.53
N HIS A 241 12.90 11.06 -1.84
CA HIS A 241 13.04 11.00 -0.37
C HIS A 241 13.38 12.39 0.20
N SER A 242 13.13 12.54 1.49
CA SER A 242 13.58 13.68 2.31
C SER A 242 15.09 13.68 2.45
#